data_a0656f812fa42776ecc94661f3c40572
#
_entry.id   a0656f812fa42776ecc94661f3c40572
#
_cell.length_a   1.000
_cell.length_b   1.000
_cell.length_c   1.000
_cell.angle_alpha   90.00
_cell.angle_beta   90.00
_cell.angle_gamma   90.00
#
_symmetry.space_group_name_H-M   'P 1'
#
loop_
_entity.id
_entity.type
_entity.pdbx_description
1 polymer ?
#
loop_
_entity_poly.entity_id
_entity_poly.type
_entity_poly.pdbx_seq_one_letter_code
_entity_poly.pdbx_strand_id
1 'polypeptide(L)'
;GLPNWPSDWYGRDLPVGLVPIVEEEFHRVGALPIPKSGIRMLAAATILNHGTEMHKQKFLRRIVTGQDVWCQLFSEPGSGSDLAGATTKAVMVGNKWVVNGQKVWTTSAHKAHWGLLLARTDMDATKHDGLSYFIIDMKQLGVETQPLKQMNGYASFNQVFLTDAEVLPDFQVAELGDGWKVATTTLMHERRAADSLRAWGQGPDNEGPIYDQERAEIETTMAPYKWYPQRAGRVDLIMER
;
A
#
# COMPACT_ATOMS: atom_id res chain seq x y z
N GLY A 1 -5.83 -2.31 -21.05
CA GLY A 1 -6.49 -2.46 -19.76
C GLY A 1 -5.89 -3.60 -18.95
N LEU A 2 -6.13 -3.62 -17.65
CA LEU A 2 -5.70 -4.72 -16.79
C LEU A 2 -6.60 -5.94 -16.98
N PRO A 3 -6.05 -7.18 -17.08
CA PRO A 3 -6.83 -8.35 -17.49
C PRO A 3 -8.05 -8.64 -16.64
N ASN A 4 -7.92 -8.62 -15.32
CA ASN A 4 -8.98 -9.00 -14.37
C ASN A 4 -9.65 -7.81 -13.68
N TRP A 5 -9.46 -6.58 -14.18
CA TRP A 5 -10.18 -5.41 -13.70
C TRP A 5 -11.52 -5.25 -14.41
N PRO A 6 -12.49 -4.54 -13.82
CA PRO A 6 -13.76 -4.24 -14.45
C PRO A 6 -13.55 -3.51 -15.78
N SER A 7 -14.30 -3.94 -16.81
CA SER A 7 -14.22 -3.34 -18.16
C SER A 7 -14.62 -1.86 -18.13
N ASP A 8 -15.57 -1.47 -17.29
CA ASP A 8 -15.97 -0.08 -17.09
C ASP A 8 -14.83 0.79 -16.55
N TRP A 9 -13.84 0.17 -15.91
CA TRP A 9 -12.74 0.85 -15.26
C TRP A 9 -11.37 0.43 -15.80
N TYR A 10 -11.24 0.41 -17.11
CA TYR A 10 -9.97 0.15 -17.81
C TYR A 10 -9.46 -1.30 -17.70
N GLY A 11 -10.35 -2.21 -17.37
CA GLY A 11 -10.08 -3.66 -17.32
C GLY A 11 -10.52 -4.43 -18.55
N ARG A 12 -10.58 -5.75 -18.40
CA ARG A 12 -11.03 -6.71 -19.42
C ARG A 12 -11.97 -7.77 -18.85
N ASP A 13 -12.32 -7.71 -17.58
CA ASP A 13 -13.18 -8.68 -16.87
C ASP A 13 -12.75 -10.14 -17.03
N LEU A 14 -11.46 -10.37 -17.31
CA LEU A 14 -10.98 -11.74 -17.51
C LEU A 14 -10.99 -12.50 -16.16
N PRO A 15 -11.37 -13.78 -16.18
CA PRO A 15 -11.21 -14.64 -15.03
C PRO A 15 -9.76 -14.64 -14.53
N VAL A 16 -9.58 -14.64 -13.20
CA VAL A 16 -8.25 -14.58 -12.57
C VAL A 16 -7.32 -15.68 -13.09
N GLY A 17 -7.85 -16.87 -13.37
CA GLY A 17 -7.07 -17.99 -13.94
C GLY A 17 -6.45 -17.72 -15.31
N LEU A 18 -6.93 -16.72 -16.05
CA LEU A 18 -6.35 -16.35 -17.35
C LEU A 18 -5.23 -15.30 -17.25
N VAL A 19 -5.07 -14.67 -16.09
CA VAL A 19 -4.04 -13.65 -15.88
C VAL A 19 -2.63 -14.17 -16.16
N PRO A 20 -2.22 -15.36 -15.67
CA PRO A 20 -0.89 -15.91 -15.95
C PRO A 20 -0.63 -16.11 -17.45
N ILE A 21 -1.65 -16.54 -18.21
CA ILE A 21 -1.52 -16.74 -19.66
C ILE A 21 -1.26 -15.40 -20.37
N VAL A 22 -1.98 -14.35 -19.99
CA VAL A 22 -1.77 -13.00 -20.53
C VAL A 22 -0.38 -12.48 -20.19
N GLU A 23 0.10 -12.76 -19.00
CA GLU A 23 1.45 -12.36 -18.55
C GLU A 23 2.56 -13.08 -19.32
N GLU A 24 2.39 -14.37 -19.56
CA GLU A 24 3.31 -15.16 -20.36
C GLU A 24 3.40 -14.60 -21.79
N GLU A 25 2.26 -14.26 -22.40
CA GLU A 25 2.24 -13.62 -23.72
C GLU A 25 2.90 -12.24 -23.71
N PHE A 26 2.69 -11.42 -22.67
CA PHE A 26 3.37 -10.14 -22.54
C PHE A 26 4.89 -10.32 -22.45
N HIS A 27 5.35 -11.29 -21.66
CA HIS A 27 6.76 -11.64 -21.57
C HIS A 27 7.32 -12.11 -22.92
N ARG A 28 6.59 -12.97 -23.63
CA ARG A 28 7.00 -13.51 -24.93
C ARG A 28 7.22 -12.43 -26.00
N VAL A 29 6.41 -11.37 -25.97
CA VAL A 29 6.52 -10.26 -26.95
C VAL A 29 7.33 -9.07 -26.43
N GLY A 30 7.96 -9.19 -25.26
CA GLY A 30 8.73 -8.10 -24.64
C GLY A 30 7.90 -6.91 -24.21
N ALA A 31 6.60 -7.08 -23.96
CA ALA A 31 5.74 -6.03 -23.46
C ALA A 31 6.01 -5.73 -21.97
N LEU A 32 5.68 -4.51 -21.54
CA LEU A 32 5.79 -4.14 -20.14
C LEU A 32 4.88 -5.03 -19.28
N PRO A 33 5.39 -5.50 -18.12
CA PRO A 33 4.62 -6.36 -17.23
C PRO A 33 3.39 -5.63 -16.67
N ILE A 34 2.35 -6.42 -16.37
CA ILE A 34 1.15 -5.91 -15.72
C ILE A 34 1.52 -5.47 -14.29
N PRO A 35 1.15 -4.27 -13.86
CA PRO A 35 1.40 -3.84 -12.50
C PRO A 35 0.63 -4.73 -11.52
N LYS A 36 1.34 -5.54 -10.72
CA LYS A 36 0.73 -6.45 -9.74
C LYS A 36 0.70 -5.89 -8.33
N SER A 37 1.62 -5.00 -8.02
CA SER A 37 1.88 -4.55 -6.66
C SER A 37 2.23 -3.06 -6.60
N GLY A 38 2.49 -2.61 -5.39
CA GLY A 38 2.81 -1.23 -5.10
C GLY A 38 1.59 -0.42 -4.65
N ILE A 39 1.85 0.68 -3.98
CA ILE A 39 0.81 1.46 -3.28
C ILE A 39 -0.27 1.97 -4.23
N ARG A 40 0.08 2.29 -5.49
CA ARG A 40 -0.90 2.69 -6.49
C ARG A 40 -1.97 1.61 -6.75
N MET A 41 -1.60 0.31 -6.68
CA MET A 41 -2.55 -0.78 -6.84
C MET A 41 -3.43 -0.96 -5.61
N LEU A 42 -2.90 -0.66 -4.43
CA LEU A 42 -3.71 -0.57 -3.20
C LEU A 42 -4.71 0.57 -3.29
N ALA A 43 -4.29 1.74 -3.78
CA ALA A 43 -5.18 2.87 -4.02
C ALA A 43 -6.29 2.50 -5.02
N ALA A 44 -5.94 1.83 -6.10
CA ALA A 44 -6.90 1.38 -7.09
C ALA A 44 -7.94 0.42 -6.50
N ALA A 45 -7.49 -0.60 -5.77
CA ALA A 45 -8.38 -1.56 -5.13
C ALA A 45 -9.30 -0.89 -4.10
N THR A 46 -8.77 0.03 -3.30
CA THR A 46 -9.55 0.80 -2.34
C THR A 46 -10.63 1.65 -3.03
N ILE A 47 -10.24 2.37 -4.09
CA ILE A 47 -11.16 3.24 -4.84
C ILE A 47 -12.24 2.42 -5.58
N LEU A 48 -11.87 1.27 -6.16
CA LEU A 48 -12.84 0.39 -6.81
C LEU A 48 -13.92 -0.12 -5.83
N ASN A 49 -13.52 -0.48 -4.60
CA ASN A 49 -14.41 -1.07 -3.62
C ASN A 49 -15.23 -0.03 -2.83
N HIS A 50 -14.63 1.13 -2.53
CA HIS A 50 -15.20 2.09 -1.57
C HIS A 50 -15.32 3.51 -2.12
N GLY A 51 -14.67 3.81 -3.25
CA GLY A 51 -14.72 5.14 -3.86
C GLY A 51 -16.03 5.43 -4.56
N THR A 52 -16.41 6.71 -4.59
CA THR A 52 -17.52 7.21 -5.39
C THR A 52 -17.19 7.14 -6.89
N GLU A 53 -18.20 7.34 -7.74
CA GLU A 53 -17.97 7.44 -9.19
C GLU A 53 -17.01 8.58 -9.55
N MET A 54 -17.07 9.70 -8.83
CA MET A 54 -16.12 10.82 -8.98
C MET A 54 -14.68 10.37 -8.70
N HIS A 55 -14.45 9.61 -7.59
CA HIS A 55 -13.13 9.06 -7.29
C HIS A 55 -12.62 8.15 -8.39
N LYS A 56 -13.47 7.24 -8.88
CA LYS A 56 -13.10 6.28 -9.94
C LYS A 56 -12.74 7.01 -11.24
N GLN A 57 -13.55 7.97 -11.66
CA GLN A 57 -13.30 8.76 -12.88
C GLN A 57 -12.01 9.58 -12.76
N LYS A 58 -11.78 10.20 -11.60
CA LYS A 58 -10.62 11.07 -11.38
C LYS A 58 -9.32 10.29 -11.33
N PHE A 59 -9.28 9.14 -10.65
CA PHE A 59 -8.03 8.51 -10.25
C PHE A 59 -7.68 7.23 -11.01
N LEU A 60 -8.64 6.37 -11.36
CA LEU A 60 -8.32 5.02 -11.83
C LEU A 60 -7.48 5.00 -13.11
N ARG A 61 -7.81 5.86 -14.08
CA ARG A 61 -7.02 5.95 -15.32
C ARG A 61 -5.57 6.31 -15.02
N ARG A 62 -5.35 7.32 -14.19
CA ARG A 62 -4.02 7.83 -13.86
C ARG A 62 -3.21 6.81 -13.04
N ILE A 63 -3.89 6.02 -12.20
CA ILE A 63 -3.29 4.90 -11.48
C ILE A 63 -2.82 3.82 -12.46
N VAL A 64 -3.69 3.37 -13.37
CA VAL A 64 -3.37 2.31 -14.34
C VAL A 64 -2.23 2.71 -15.26
N THR A 65 -2.22 3.96 -15.73
CA THR A 65 -1.17 4.49 -16.61
C THR A 65 0.11 4.90 -15.88
N GLY A 66 0.11 4.88 -14.53
CA GLY A 66 1.27 5.24 -13.72
C GLY A 66 1.58 6.73 -13.69
N GLN A 67 0.61 7.59 -14.04
CA GLN A 67 0.77 9.05 -14.04
C GLN A 67 0.83 9.62 -12.62
N ASP A 68 0.13 9.00 -11.67
CA ASP A 68 0.13 9.43 -10.29
C ASP A 68 0.93 8.46 -9.40
N VAL A 69 1.76 9.03 -8.56
CA VAL A 69 2.44 8.32 -7.46
C VAL A 69 1.58 8.45 -6.22
N TRP A 70 1.39 7.34 -5.52
CA TRP A 70 0.58 7.23 -4.33
C TRP A 70 1.42 6.83 -3.12
N CYS A 71 1.01 7.25 -1.93
CA CYS A 71 1.53 6.77 -0.66
C CYS A 71 0.40 6.37 0.29
N GLN A 72 0.76 5.64 1.35
CA GLN A 72 -0.18 5.15 2.36
C GLN A 72 0.16 5.78 3.71
N LEU A 73 -0.74 6.61 4.23
CA LEU A 73 -0.61 7.38 5.45
C LEU A 73 -1.37 6.70 6.60
N PHE A 74 -0.84 5.56 7.07
CA PHE A 74 -1.48 4.74 8.10
C PHE A 74 -0.74 4.84 9.42
N SER A 75 0.44 4.25 9.50
CA SER A 75 1.23 4.15 10.73
C SER A 75 1.61 5.51 11.31
N GLU A 76 1.64 5.59 12.63
CA GLU A 76 2.08 6.74 13.40
C GLU A 76 3.20 6.33 14.37
N PRO A 77 3.98 7.25 14.94
CA PRO A 77 5.02 6.91 15.92
C PRO A 77 4.52 6.04 17.08
N GLY A 78 3.29 6.26 17.53
CA GLY A 78 2.63 5.51 18.61
C GLY A 78 1.67 4.41 18.14
N SER A 79 1.47 4.23 16.84
CA SER A 79 0.42 3.35 16.29
C SER A 79 0.89 2.68 15.00
N GLY A 80 1.44 1.48 15.14
CA GLY A 80 1.85 0.62 14.03
C GLY A 80 0.96 -0.63 13.94
N SER A 81 1.30 -1.71 14.64
CA SER A 81 0.47 -2.93 14.70
C SER A 81 -0.92 -2.66 15.27
N ASP A 82 -1.02 -1.74 16.21
CA ASP A 82 -2.29 -1.20 16.69
C ASP A 82 -2.73 0.01 15.86
N LEU A 83 -3.01 -0.22 14.58
CA LEU A 83 -3.39 0.85 13.64
C LEU A 83 -4.67 1.58 14.06
N ALA A 84 -5.60 0.89 14.74
CA ALA A 84 -6.82 1.51 15.24
C ALA A 84 -6.56 2.53 16.35
N GLY A 85 -5.37 2.53 16.96
CA GLY A 85 -4.92 3.56 17.89
C GLY A 85 -4.44 4.86 17.24
N ALA A 86 -4.61 5.02 15.92
CA ALA A 86 -4.21 6.24 15.21
C ALA A 86 -4.84 7.50 15.82
N THR A 87 -4.02 8.54 15.98
CA THR A 87 -4.35 9.80 16.66
C THR A 87 -4.36 11.02 15.73
N THR A 88 -3.89 10.89 14.48
CA THR A 88 -4.02 11.94 13.47
C THR A 88 -5.48 12.35 13.36
N LYS A 89 -5.77 13.64 13.61
CA LYS A 89 -7.13 14.19 13.66
C LYS A 89 -7.53 14.78 12.32
N ALA A 90 -8.79 14.61 11.95
CA ALA A 90 -9.44 15.37 10.90
C ALA A 90 -10.71 16.01 11.46
N VAL A 91 -10.78 17.34 11.42
CA VAL A 91 -11.88 18.12 11.97
C VAL A 91 -12.52 18.94 10.85
N MET A 92 -13.84 18.92 10.76
CA MET A 92 -14.57 19.74 9.80
C MET A 92 -14.53 21.21 10.21
N VAL A 93 -13.96 22.06 9.35
CA VAL A 93 -13.89 23.51 9.55
C VAL A 93 -14.49 24.18 8.30
N GLY A 94 -15.66 24.77 8.47
CA GLY A 94 -16.42 25.28 7.32
C GLY A 94 -16.83 24.15 6.38
N ASN A 95 -16.30 24.16 5.16
CA ASN A 95 -16.60 23.16 4.13
C ASN A 95 -15.40 22.27 3.77
N LYS A 96 -14.44 22.10 4.67
CA LYS A 96 -13.25 21.27 4.46
C LYS A 96 -12.82 20.57 5.75
N TRP A 97 -12.18 19.42 5.61
CA TRP A 97 -11.48 18.75 6.69
C TRP A 97 -10.11 19.39 6.89
N VAL A 98 -9.79 19.73 8.12
CA VAL A 98 -8.47 20.18 8.55
C VAL A 98 -7.80 19.04 9.30
N VAL A 99 -6.65 18.61 8.80
CA VAL A 99 -5.95 17.42 9.29
C VAL A 99 -4.67 17.82 9.99
N ASN A 100 -4.51 17.31 11.22
CA ASN A 100 -3.32 17.51 12.04
C ASN A 100 -2.82 16.18 12.62
N GLY A 101 -1.51 15.92 12.48
CA GLY A 101 -0.89 14.70 12.99
C GLY A 101 0.43 14.37 12.32
N GLN A 102 0.91 13.16 12.59
CA GLN A 102 2.17 12.66 12.05
C GLN A 102 2.01 11.21 11.59
N LYS A 103 2.45 10.92 10.37
CA LYS A 103 2.55 9.57 9.83
C LYS A 103 4.00 9.16 9.68
N VAL A 104 4.28 7.88 9.77
CA VAL A 104 5.64 7.33 9.72
C VAL A 104 5.67 6.07 8.86
N TRP A 105 6.87 5.68 8.42
CA TRP A 105 7.12 4.54 7.54
C TRP A 105 6.38 4.62 6.20
N THR A 106 6.11 5.85 5.74
CA THR A 106 5.38 6.09 4.51
C THR A 106 6.29 5.94 3.29
N THR A 107 6.12 4.84 2.56
CA THR A 107 6.90 4.56 1.35
C THR A 107 6.63 5.61 0.28
N SER A 108 7.70 6.17 -0.29
CA SER A 108 7.68 7.10 -1.42
C SER A 108 6.87 8.39 -1.22
N ALA A 109 6.56 8.80 0.01
CA ALA A 109 5.75 10.01 0.27
C ALA A 109 6.34 11.27 -0.36
N HIS A 110 7.68 11.41 -0.39
CA HIS A 110 8.38 12.54 -0.99
C HIS A 110 8.12 12.69 -2.51
N LYS A 111 7.71 11.61 -3.19
CA LYS A 111 7.35 11.59 -4.61
C LYS A 111 5.85 11.59 -4.85
N ALA A 112 5.06 11.25 -3.83
CA ALA A 112 3.63 11.03 -3.98
C ALA A 112 2.89 12.31 -4.41
N HIS A 113 1.89 12.15 -5.26
CA HIS A 113 0.90 13.15 -5.60
C HIS A 113 -0.30 13.03 -4.64
N TRP A 114 -0.68 11.80 -4.31
CA TRP A 114 -1.84 11.47 -3.49
C TRP A 114 -1.49 10.52 -2.36
N GLY A 115 -2.16 10.69 -1.22
CA GLY A 115 -2.04 9.83 -0.06
C GLY A 115 -3.38 9.17 0.30
N LEU A 116 -3.31 7.89 0.67
CA LEU A 116 -4.41 7.17 1.32
C LEU A 116 -4.31 7.43 2.82
N LEU A 117 -5.17 8.28 3.35
CA LEU A 117 -5.07 8.77 4.73
C LEU A 117 -6.14 8.13 5.62
N LEU A 118 -5.70 7.49 6.70
CA LEU A 118 -6.54 7.09 7.82
C LEU A 118 -6.39 8.14 8.93
N ALA A 119 -7.50 8.77 9.33
CA ALA A 119 -7.50 9.80 10.37
C ALA A 119 -8.71 9.63 11.29
N ARG A 120 -8.61 10.17 12.50
CA ARG A 120 -9.66 10.16 13.51
C ARG A 120 -10.55 11.39 13.35
N THR A 121 -11.83 11.16 13.09
CA THR A 121 -12.87 12.19 12.97
C THR A 121 -13.78 12.29 14.20
N ASP A 122 -13.86 11.21 14.98
CA ASP A 122 -14.61 11.18 16.22
C ASP A 122 -13.68 10.68 17.35
N MET A 123 -13.50 11.52 18.37
CA MET A 123 -12.62 11.24 19.52
C MET A 123 -13.35 10.49 20.63
N ASP A 124 -14.68 10.53 20.64
CA ASP A 124 -15.52 9.93 21.68
C ASP A 124 -16.05 8.54 21.26
N ALA A 125 -15.98 8.23 19.97
CA ALA A 125 -16.39 6.93 19.45
C ALA A 125 -15.43 5.81 19.87
N THR A 126 -15.88 4.58 19.71
CA THR A 126 -15.05 3.40 19.94
C THR A 126 -13.82 3.44 19.02
N LYS A 127 -12.77 2.70 19.39
CA LYS A 127 -11.45 2.76 18.76
C LYS A 127 -11.50 2.65 17.22
N HIS A 128 -12.36 1.78 16.69
CA HIS A 128 -12.48 1.56 15.25
C HIS A 128 -13.46 2.54 14.58
N ASP A 129 -14.57 2.84 15.26
CA ASP A 129 -15.67 3.63 14.69
C ASP A 129 -15.35 5.12 14.58
N GLY A 130 -14.35 5.59 15.35
CA GLY A 130 -13.89 6.98 15.28
C GLY A 130 -12.97 7.29 14.08
N LEU A 131 -12.65 6.29 13.25
CA LEU A 131 -11.73 6.45 12.12
C LEU A 131 -12.48 6.69 10.82
N SER A 132 -11.97 7.61 10.01
CA SER A 132 -12.44 7.88 8.65
C SER A 132 -11.30 7.83 7.64
N TYR A 133 -11.65 7.67 6.38
CA TYR A 133 -10.67 7.47 5.33
C TYR A 133 -10.75 8.57 4.27
N PHE A 134 -9.58 9.06 3.84
CA PHE A 134 -9.50 10.20 2.92
C PHE A 134 -8.45 9.95 1.83
N ILE A 135 -8.63 10.64 0.71
CA ILE A 135 -7.59 10.85 -0.30
C ILE A 135 -7.06 12.28 -0.10
N ILE A 136 -5.77 12.42 0.20
CA ILE A 136 -5.15 13.72 0.46
C ILE A 136 -4.16 14.09 -0.65
N ASP A 137 -4.15 15.35 -1.06
CA ASP A 137 -3.11 15.91 -1.93
C ASP A 137 -1.81 16.06 -1.15
N MET A 138 -0.75 15.38 -1.60
CA MET A 138 0.57 15.41 -0.96
C MET A 138 1.42 16.64 -1.32
N LYS A 139 0.94 17.48 -2.26
CA LYS A 139 1.68 18.65 -2.75
C LYS A 139 1.11 19.97 -2.22
N GLN A 140 0.12 19.91 -1.34
CA GLN A 140 -0.47 21.09 -0.73
C GLN A 140 0.40 21.66 0.41
N LEU A 141 0.10 22.90 0.81
CA LEU A 141 0.59 23.47 2.06
C LEU A 141 0.06 22.65 3.24
N GLY A 142 0.84 22.58 4.33
CA GLY A 142 0.47 21.77 5.50
C GLY A 142 0.86 20.30 5.42
N VAL A 143 1.42 19.83 4.30
CA VAL A 143 2.01 18.49 4.17
C VAL A 143 3.52 18.61 4.02
N GLU A 144 4.25 18.21 5.05
CA GLU A 144 5.71 18.15 5.04
C GLU A 144 6.18 16.70 5.08
N THR A 145 7.12 16.36 4.19
CA THR A 145 7.66 15.01 4.07
C THR A 145 9.15 15.00 4.37
N GLN A 146 9.56 14.20 5.34
CA GLN A 146 10.96 14.04 5.74
C GLN A 146 11.42 12.60 5.53
N PRO A 147 12.43 12.35 4.66
CA PRO A 147 12.98 11.03 4.43
C PRO A 147 13.61 10.41 5.68
N LEU A 148 13.38 9.12 5.90
CA LEU A 148 13.99 8.32 6.96
C LEU A 148 15.17 7.53 6.38
N LYS A 149 16.39 7.87 6.80
CA LYS A 149 17.59 7.15 6.38
C LYS A 149 17.64 5.78 7.06
N GLN A 150 17.65 4.73 6.26
CA GLN A 150 17.75 3.34 6.71
C GLN A 150 19.22 2.92 6.91
N MET A 151 19.45 1.78 7.58
CA MET A 151 20.78 1.24 7.83
C MET A 151 21.58 0.95 6.56
N ASN A 152 20.88 0.59 5.47
CA ASN A 152 21.48 0.37 4.15
C ASN A 152 21.81 1.66 3.37
N GLY A 153 21.58 2.83 3.98
CA GLY A 153 21.81 4.14 3.37
C GLY A 153 20.67 4.67 2.50
N TYR A 154 19.67 3.86 2.16
CA TYR A 154 18.50 4.32 1.41
C TYR A 154 17.52 5.09 2.31
N ALA A 155 16.64 5.88 1.67
CA ALA A 155 15.59 6.65 2.32
C ALA A 155 14.26 6.51 1.55
N SER A 156 13.78 5.27 1.41
CA SER A 156 12.50 4.98 0.75
C SER A 156 11.29 5.25 1.63
N PHE A 157 11.47 5.19 2.95
CA PHE A 157 10.45 5.55 3.93
C PHE A 157 10.55 7.02 4.35
N ASN A 158 9.42 7.56 4.77
CA ASN A 158 9.34 8.95 5.19
C ASN A 158 8.49 9.10 6.45
N GLN A 159 8.77 10.15 7.22
CA GLN A 159 7.81 10.78 8.10
C GLN A 159 7.01 11.79 7.29
N VAL A 160 5.74 11.95 7.63
CA VAL A 160 4.85 12.94 7.02
C VAL A 160 4.17 13.70 8.14
N PHE A 161 4.43 15.00 8.20
CA PHE A 161 3.78 15.90 9.13
C PHE A 161 2.60 16.58 8.43
N LEU A 162 1.47 16.55 9.11
CA LEU A 162 0.23 17.19 8.68
C LEU A 162 -0.06 18.31 9.66
N THR A 163 0.01 19.55 9.18
CA THR A 163 -0.22 20.75 9.95
C THR A 163 -1.23 21.60 9.21
N ASP A 164 -2.47 21.57 9.70
CA ASP A 164 -3.62 22.20 9.04
C ASP A 164 -3.76 21.82 7.55
N ALA A 165 -3.39 20.58 7.21
CA ALA A 165 -3.55 20.07 5.86
C ALA A 165 -5.04 19.91 5.53
N GLU A 166 -5.42 20.27 4.30
CA GLU A 166 -6.83 20.38 3.92
C GLU A 166 -7.28 19.20 3.05
N VAL A 167 -8.47 18.69 3.33
CA VAL A 167 -9.13 17.71 2.47
C VAL A 167 -10.57 18.17 2.21
N LEU A 168 -10.94 18.26 0.95
CA LEU A 168 -12.31 18.55 0.58
C LEU A 168 -13.23 17.36 0.90
N PRO A 169 -14.50 17.58 1.27
CA PRO A 169 -15.45 16.51 1.57
C PRO A 169 -15.56 15.46 0.46
N ASP A 170 -15.45 15.88 -0.79
CA ASP A 170 -15.50 14.99 -1.95
C ASP A 170 -14.35 13.97 -1.99
N PHE A 171 -13.30 14.16 -1.23
CA PHE A 171 -12.17 13.22 -1.10
C PHE A 171 -12.25 12.31 0.13
N GLN A 172 -13.35 12.35 0.85
CA GLN A 172 -13.69 11.33 1.85
C GLN A 172 -14.08 10.03 1.13
N VAL A 173 -13.50 8.93 1.57
CA VAL A 173 -13.79 7.59 1.02
C VAL A 173 -14.73 6.85 1.98
N ALA A 174 -15.88 6.42 1.50
CA ALA A 174 -16.99 5.85 2.27
C ALA A 174 -17.59 6.83 3.30
N GLU A 175 -18.43 6.35 4.21
CA GLU A 175 -19.07 7.15 5.24
C GLU A 175 -18.10 7.47 6.40
N LEU A 176 -18.44 8.50 7.18
CA LEU A 176 -17.69 8.80 8.41
C LEU A 176 -17.82 7.62 9.38
N GLY A 177 -16.69 7.26 10.02
CA GLY A 177 -16.64 6.08 10.89
C GLY A 177 -16.31 4.77 10.16
N ASP A 178 -16.46 4.69 8.85
CA ASP A 178 -16.13 3.50 8.05
C ASP A 178 -14.62 3.35 7.74
N GLY A 179 -13.79 4.25 8.25
CA GLY A 179 -12.34 4.28 7.93
C GLY A 179 -11.62 2.97 8.22
N TRP A 180 -11.99 2.29 9.31
CA TRP A 180 -11.42 0.98 9.64
C TRP A 180 -11.76 -0.09 8.61
N LYS A 181 -12.99 -0.14 8.15
CA LYS A 181 -13.45 -1.06 7.10
C LYS A 181 -12.70 -0.83 5.79
N VAL A 182 -12.54 0.43 5.38
CA VAL A 182 -11.79 0.80 4.18
C VAL A 182 -10.30 0.43 4.34
N ALA A 183 -9.69 0.75 5.49
CA ALA A 183 -8.31 0.40 5.79
C ALA A 183 -8.08 -1.12 5.76
N THR A 184 -9.00 -1.90 6.29
CA THR A 184 -8.95 -3.38 6.25
C THR A 184 -8.94 -3.90 4.82
N THR A 185 -9.74 -3.33 3.92
CA THR A 185 -9.73 -3.67 2.50
C THR A 185 -8.35 -3.37 1.88
N THR A 186 -7.80 -2.20 2.15
CA THR A 186 -6.46 -1.81 1.67
C THR A 186 -5.39 -2.81 2.14
N LEU A 187 -5.39 -3.14 3.44
CA LEU A 187 -4.45 -4.09 4.05
C LEU A 187 -4.60 -5.52 3.52
N MET A 188 -5.82 -5.95 3.19
CA MET A 188 -6.03 -7.26 2.55
C MET A 188 -5.37 -7.33 1.18
N HIS A 189 -5.49 -6.26 0.38
CA HIS A 189 -4.82 -6.19 -0.92
C HIS A 189 -3.30 -6.10 -0.78
N GLU A 190 -2.80 -5.43 0.24
CA GLU A 190 -1.37 -5.38 0.57
C GLU A 190 -0.81 -6.76 0.88
N ARG A 191 -1.47 -7.55 1.72
CA ARG A 191 -1.08 -8.93 2.03
C ARG A 191 -1.05 -9.82 0.80
N ARG A 192 -2.09 -9.74 -0.04
CA ARG A 192 -2.14 -10.50 -1.31
C ARG A 192 -0.99 -10.11 -2.25
N ALA A 193 -0.68 -8.82 -2.33
CA ALA A 193 0.45 -8.34 -3.11
C ALA A 193 1.80 -8.86 -2.55
N ALA A 194 1.96 -8.89 -1.24
CA ALA A 194 3.14 -9.45 -0.59
C ALA A 194 3.29 -10.96 -0.84
N ASP A 195 2.18 -11.70 -0.85
CA ASP A 195 2.19 -13.13 -1.19
C ASP A 195 2.60 -13.38 -2.64
N SER A 196 2.21 -12.50 -3.57
CA SER A 196 2.64 -12.59 -4.97
C SER A 196 4.12 -12.28 -5.18
N LEU A 197 4.73 -11.47 -4.32
CA LEU A 197 6.18 -11.21 -4.35
C LEU A 197 7.02 -12.42 -3.94
N ARG A 198 6.45 -13.36 -3.18
CA ARG A 198 7.12 -14.63 -2.85
C ARG A 198 7.30 -15.54 -4.07
N ALA A 199 6.41 -15.47 -5.03
CA ALA A 199 6.55 -16.19 -6.29
C ALA A 199 7.73 -15.67 -7.14
N TRP A 200 8.21 -14.45 -6.87
CA TRP A 200 9.37 -13.87 -7.55
C TRP A 200 10.71 -14.46 -7.10
N GLY A 201 10.78 -15.09 -5.92
CA GLY A 201 11.95 -15.83 -5.46
C GLY A 201 12.15 -17.18 -6.15
N GLN A 202 11.20 -17.59 -6.97
CA GLN A 202 11.32 -18.75 -7.88
C GLN A 202 11.75 -18.25 -9.28
N GLY A 203 12.88 -17.55 -9.32
CA GLY A 203 13.58 -17.31 -10.60
C GLY A 203 14.00 -18.64 -11.24
N PRO A 204 14.38 -18.63 -12.54
CA PRO A 204 14.97 -19.82 -13.14
C PRO A 204 16.08 -20.32 -12.22
N ASP A 205 16.14 -21.63 -12.03
CA ASP A 205 17.21 -22.26 -11.25
C ASP A 205 18.54 -21.83 -11.85
N ASN A 206 19.16 -20.83 -11.24
CA ASN A 206 20.49 -20.43 -11.62
C ASN A 206 21.44 -21.55 -11.19
N GLU A 207 22.33 -21.95 -12.08
CA GLU A 207 23.33 -22.99 -11.83
C GLU A 207 24.66 -22.35 -11.42
N GLY A 208 25.40 -23.03 -10.57
CA GLY A 208 26.72 -22.65 -10.17
C GLY A 208 27.00 -22.80 -8.68
N PRO A 209 28.27 -22.87 -8.26
CA PRO A 209 28.66 -23.21 -6.90
C PRO A 209 28.04 -22.34 -5.81
N ILE A 210 27.85 -21.03 -6.09
CA ILE A 210 27.25 -20.08 -5.15
C ILE A 210 25.77 -20.40 -4.93
N TYR A 211 25.04 -20.72 -6.01
CA TYR A 211 23.61 -21.06 -5.93
C TYR A 211 23.39 -22.44 -5.29
N ASP A 212 24.31 -23.37 -5.50
CA ASP A 212 24.28 -24.70 -4.87
C ASP A 212 24.52 -24.61 -3.36
N GLN A 213 25.47 -23.77 -2.95
CA GLN A 213 25.72 -23.48 -1.56
C GLN A 213 24.53 -22.79 -0.89
N GLU A 214 23.95 -21.80 -1.55
CA GLU A 214 22.77 -21.07 -1.04
C GLU A 214 21.56 -22.00 -0.91
N ARG A 215 21.30 -22.86 -1.89
CA ARG A 215 20.23 -23.88 -1.81
C ARG A 215 20.44 -24.84 -0.63
N ALA A 216 21.64 -25.33 -0.45
CA ALA A 216 21.98 -26.25 0.65
C ALA A 216 21.84 -25.56 2.02
N GLU A 217 22.25 -24.29 2.12
CA GLU A 217 22.10 -23.47 3.33
C GLU A 217 20.61 -23.20 3.61
N ILE A 218 19.82 -22.85 2.60
CA ILE A 218 18.37 -22.63 2.72
C ILE A 218 17.67 -23.94 3.14
N GLU A 219 17.99 -25.08 2.52
CA GLU A 219 17.39 -26.37 2.90
C GLU A 219 17.70 -26.74 4.34
N THR A 220 18.95 -26.60 4.77
CA THR A 220 19.39 -26.92 6.11
C THR A 220 18.79 -25.97 7.15
N THR A 221 18.84 -24.67 6.89
CA THR A 221 18.40 -23.63 7.82
C THR A 221 16.88 -23.46 7.86
N MET A 222 16.18 -23.68 6.74
CA MET A 222 14.73 -23.53 6.66
C MET A 222 13.96 -24.82 6.96
N ALA A 223 14.62 -25.98 6.98
CA ALA A 223 13.98 -27.25 7.30
C ALA A 223 13.18 -27.25 8.61
N PRO A 224 13.70 -26.66 9.73
CA PRO A 224 12.95 -26.56 10.98
C PRO A 224 11.71 -25.66 10.89
N TYR A 225 11.59 -24.84 9.85
CA TYR A 225 10.53 -23.82 9.67
C TYR A 225 9.61 -24.13 8.49
N LYS A 226 9.68 -25.33 7.90
CA LYS A 226 8.78 -25.75 6.79
C LYS A 226 7.29 -25.62 7.14
N TRP A 227 6.95 -25.68 8.40
CA TRP A 227 5.60 -25.49 8.92
C TRP A 227 5.25 -23.99 9.18
N TYR A 228 6.21 -23.08 9.00
CA TYR A 228 6.02 -21.62 9.08
C TYR A 228 6.23 -20.95 7.71
N PRO A 229 5.42 -21.26 6.69
CA PRO A 229 5.67 -20.78 5.32
C PRO A 229 5.57 -19.27 5.16
N GLN A 230 5.07 -18.56 6.18
CA GLN A 230 4.80 -17.13 6.12
C GLN A 230 5.78 -16.26 6.91
N ARG A 231 6.84 -16.80 7.47
CA ARG A 231 7.82 -15.98 8.16
C ARG A 231 8.77 -15.29 7.20
N ALA A 232 8.68 -13.97 7.15
CA ALA A 232 9.74 -13.15 6.63
C ALA A 232 10.86 -13.05 7.69
N GLY A 233 12.04 -13.53 7.37
CA GLY A 233 13.24 -13.36 8.17
C GLY A 233 13.36 -14.29 9.39
N ARG A 234 14.58 -14.67 9.64
CA ARG A 234 14.99 -15.43 10.82
C ARG A 234 15.81 -14.52 11.73
N VAL A 235 15.26 -14.18 12.88
CA VAL A 235 15.94 -13.35 13.88
C VAL A 235 17.18 -14.08 14.46
N ASP A 236 17.12 -15.40 14.56
CA ASP A 236 18.22 -16.26 15.02
C ASP A 236 19.47 -16.14 14.13
N LEU A 237 19.33 -16.03 12.80
CA LEU A 237 20.47 -15.82 11.91
C LEU A 237 21.17 -14.46 12.11
N ILE A 238 20.48 -13.49 12.70
CA ILE A 238 21.06 -12.20 13.04
C ILE A 238 21.87 -12.29 14.34
N MET A 239 21.48 -13.19 15.24
CA MET A 239 22.12 -13.37 16.54
C MET A 239 23.37 -14.26 16.49
N GLU A 240 23.54 -15.05 15.42
CA GLU A 240 24.70 -15.95 15.23
C GLU A 240 25.83 -15.32 14.41
N ARG A 241 25.68 -14.09 13.93
CA ARG A 241 26.68 -13.31 13.19
C ARG A 241 27.18 -12.12 14.01
#